data_1b0a064d2e0cce22375e6968ee719cce
#
_entry.id   1b0a064d2e0cce22375e6968ee719cce
#
_cell.length_a   1.000
_cell.length_b   1.000
_cell.length_c   1.000
_cell.angle_alpha   90.00
_cell.angle_beta   90.00
_cell.angle_gamma   90.00
#
_symmetry.space_group_name_H-M   'P 1'
#
loop_
_entity.id
_entity.type
_entity.pdbx_description
1 polymer ?
#
loop_
_entity_poly.entity_id
_entity_poly.type
_entity_poly.pdbx_seq_one_letter_code
_entity_poly.pdbx_strand_id
1 'polypeptide(L)'
;TFRAIVFIIVGLFFLVSFSVYKMNVLEKAHYHALAQQAELQELGEQLAQGSDYLTDEIRRYVQFGERVHYDNFWNEVHVTRSRDKAVERLKELEVLPSELAYIEKAKGYSDHLIKTEEEAMAAVERKDFDEARRLAFGEYYGEQKNLIMGNIKKFQDTVNARAQALTEHFHDKLSFFMMLTNLLLLVSGVLVLFLVYSIGIRRLLNPLKYLTHIMQELVQGNLDIPIQVSGKRDEMAEMGRA
;
A
#
# COMPACT_ATOMS: atom_id res chain seq x y z
N THR A 1 29.20 20.11 28.43
CA THR A 1 28.78 18.71 28.38
C THR A 1 27.28 18.51 28.54
N PHE A 2 26.60 19.03 29.59
CA PHE A 2 25.14 18.87 29.80
C PHE A 2 24.31 19.49 28.68
N ARG A 3 24.60 20.76 28.31
CA ARG A 3 23.90 21.43 27.19
C ARG A 3 24.03 20.63 25.86
N ALA A 4 25.21 20.07 25.58
CA ALA A 4 25.44 19.27 24.40
C ALA A 4 24.54 18.02 24.34
N ILE A 5 24.37 17.31 25.46
CA ILE A 5 23.51 16.11 25.52
C ILE A 5 22.03 16.50 25.30
N VAL A 6 21.58 17.63 25.86
CA VAL A 6 20.22 18.13 25.64
C VAL A 6 20.00 18.45 24.16
N PHE A 7 20.95 19.10 23.49
CA PHE A 7 20.85 19.39 22.05
C PHE A 7 20.82 18.10 21.21
N ILE A 8 21.59 17.08 21.60
CA ILE A 8 21.59 15.77 20.91
C ILE A 8 20.21 15.11 21.06
N ILE A 9 19.62 15.10 22.25
CA ILE A 9 18.29 14.53 22.49
C ILE A 9 17.22 15.25 21.66
N VAL A 10 17.27 16.59 21.62
CA VAL A 10 16.35 17.38 20.78
C VAL A 10 16.53 17.05 19.30
N GLY A 11 17.79 16.93 18.84
CA GLY A 11 18.09 16.51 17.46
C GLY A 11 17.55 15.10 17.15
N LEU A 12 17.72 14.15 18.07
CA LEU A 12 17.17 12.79 17.94
C LEU A 12 15.64 12.79 17.87
N PHE A 13 14.98 13.64 18.67
CA PHE A 13 13.52 13.78 18.61
C PHE A 13 13.05 14.26 17.23
N PHE A 14 13.72 15.23 16.62
CA PHE A 14 13.42 15.67 15.27
C PHE A 14 13.65 14.57 14.23
N LEU A 15 14.72 13.79 14.37
CA LEU A 15 14.98 12.64 13.48
C LEU A 15 13.91 11.55 13.59
N VAL A 16 13.48 11.22 14.81
CA VAL A 16 12.36 10.28 15.04
C VAL A 16 11.08 10.82 14.40
N SER A 17 10.74 12.09 14.64
CA SER A 17 9.56 12.72 14.06
C SER A 17 9.59 12.72 12.53
N PHE A 18 10.75 13.00 11.93
CA PHE A 18 10.95 12.93 10.48
C PHE A 18 10.79 11.50 9.94
N SER A 19 11.35 10.51 10.65
CA SER A 19 11.22 9.09 10.26
C SER A 19 9.78 8.63 10.28
N VAL A 20 9.02 8.98 11.34
CA VAL A 20 7.58 8.67 11.45
C VAL A 20 6.78 9.39 10.36
N TYR A 21 7.09 10.66 10.07
CA TYR A 21 6.45 11.38 8.98
C TYR A 21 6.66 10.69 7.62
N LYS A 22 7.91 10.28 7.32
CA LYS A 22 8.22 9.54 6.09
C LYS A 22 7.46 8.22 6.00
N MET A 23 7.36 7.50 7.12
CA MET A 23 6.59 6.25 7.20
C MET A 23 5.11 6.46 6.86
N ASN A 24 4.47 7.47 7.43
CA ASN A 24 3.08 7.81 7.12
C ASN A 24 2.85 8.20 5.65
N VAL A 25 3.80 8.93 5.05
CA VAL A 25 3.73 9.29 3.62
C VAL A 25 3.84 8.05 2.73
N LEU A 26 4.78 7.15 3.06
CA LEU A 26 4.94 5.88 2.34
C LEU A 26 3.70 5.00 2.45
N GLU A 27 3.14 4.87 3.64
CA GLU A 27 1.95 4.07 3.91
C GLU A 27 0.75 4.56 3.09
N LYS A 28 0.51 5.87 3.05
CA LYS A 28 -0.54 6.46 2.21
C LYS A 28 -0.33 6.16 0.73
N ALA A 29 0.90 6.30 0.23
CA ALA A 29 1.21 5.99 -1.16
C ALA A 29 0.98 4.50 -1.48
N HIS A 30 1.32 3.61 -0.55
CA HIS A 30 1.05 2.18 -0.67
C HIS A 30 -0.45 1.87 -0.73
N TYR A 31 -1.26 2.46 0.14
CA TYR A 31 -2.72 2.29 0.10
C TYR A 31 -3.33 2.77 -1.23
N HIS A 32 -2.89 3.90 -1.75
CA HIS A 32 -3.35 4.38 -3.06
C HIS A 32 -2.97 3.41 -4.19
N ALA A 33 -1.76 2.88 -4.19
CA ALA A 33 -1.31 1.92 -5.19
C ALA A 33 -2.11 0.60 -5.11
N LEU A 34 -2.41 0.10 -3.90
CA LEU A 34 -3.25 -1.09 -3.72
C LEU A 34 -4.70 -0.87 -4.18
N ALA A 35 -5.28 0.30 -3.88
CA ALA A 35 -6.63 0.64 -4.31
C ALA A 35 -6.72 0.72 -5.84
N GLN A 36 -5.75 1.35 -6.48
CA GLN A 36 -5.66 1.40 -7.94
C GLN A 36 -5.50 0.01 -8.55
N GLN A 37 -4.65 -0.84 -7.97
CA GLN A 37 -4.50 -2.23 -8.41
C GLN A 37 -5.81 -3.00 -8.33
N ALA A 38 -6.53 -2.90 -7.20
CA ALA A 38 -7.81 -3.58 -7.02
C ALA A 38 -8.82 -3.15 -8.08
N GLU A 39 -8.91 -1.87 -8.41
CA GLU A 39 -9.77 -1.34 -9.46
C GLU A 39 -9.36 -1.89 -10.84
N LEU A 40 -8.06 -1.95 -11.16
CA LEU A 40 -7.59 -2.52 -12.44
C LEU A 40 -7.90 -4.02 -12.56
N GLN A 41 -7.79 -4.78 -11.46
CA GLN A 41 -8.17 -6.19 -11.43
C GLN A 41 -9.67 -6.38 -11.66
N GLU A 42 -10.50 -5.59 -10.98
CA GLU A 42 -11.95 -5.62 -11.13
C GLU A 42 -12.37 -5.30 -12.57
N LEU A 43 -11.76 -4.30 -13.19
CA LEU A 43 -12.03 -3.96 -14.59
C LEU A 43 -11.61 -5.09 -15.54
N GLY A 44 -10.49 -5.75 -15.30
CA GLY A 44 -10.07 -6.94 -16.04
C GLY A 44 -11.06 -8.10 -15.89
N GLU A 45 -11.60 -8.31 -14.69
CA GLU A 45 -12.62 -9.32 -14.44
C GLU A 45 -13.95 -8.97 -15.12
N GLN A 46 -14.39 -7.71 -15.08
CA GLN A 46 -15.58 -7.23 -15.79
C GLN A 46 -15.47 -7.46 -17.30
N LEU A 47 -14.29 -7.25 -17.90
CA LEU A 47 -14.03 -7.54 -19.30
C LEU A 47 -14.18 -9.04 -19.62
N ALA A 48 -13.64 -9.90 -18.77
CA ALA A 48 -13.73 -11.34 -18.91
C ALA A 48 -15.20 -11.82 -18.80
N GLN A 49 -15.89 -11.39 -17.74
CA GLN A 49 -17.29 -11.74 -17.48
C GLN A 49 -18.21 -11.23 -18.60
N GLY A 50 -18.04 -9.98 -19.06
CA GLY A 50 -18.82 -9.45 -20.17
C GLY A 50 -18.60 -10.21 -21.49
N SER A 51 -17.36 -10.66 -21.72
CA SER A 51 -17.06 -11.53 -22.87
C SER A 51 -17.68 -12.92 -22.75
N ASP A 52 -17.67 -13.51 -21.54
CA ASP A 52 -18.29 -14.82 -21.28
C ASP A 52 -19.82 -14.73 -21.38
N TYR A 53 -20.41 -13.67 -20.86
CA TYR A 53 -21.84 -13.43 -20.95
C TYR A 53 -22.33 -13.40 -22.39
N LEU A 54 -21.66 -12.66 -23.29
CA LEU A 54 -22.03 -12.64 -24.71
C LEU A 54 -21.89 -14.01 -25.35
N THR A 55 -20.83 -14.75 -25.02
CA THR A 55 -20.64 -16.13 -25.52
C THR A 55 -21.77 -17.06 -25.05
N ASP A 56 -22.22 -16.92 -23.81
CA ASP A 56 -23.31 -17.74 -23.29
C ASP A 56 -24.64 -17.38 -23.94
N GLU A 57 -24.94 -16.09 -24.13
CA GLU A 57 -26.18 -15.64 -24.73
C GLU A 57 -26.27 -16.08 -26.22
N ILE A 58 -25.20 -15.92 -27.01
CA ILE A 58 -25.21 -16.38 -28.41
C ILE A 58 -25.37 -17.90 -28.49
N ARG A 59 -24.66 -18.69 -27.67
CA ARG A 59 -24.75 -20.14 -27.66
C ARG A 59 -26.13 -20.64 -27.27
N ARG A 60 -26.77 -20.02 -26.28
CA ARG A 60 -28.16 -20.35 -25.89
C ARG A 60 -29.13 -19.99 -27.02
N TYR A 61 -28.98 -18.83 -27.66
CA TYR A 61 -29.83 -18.46 -28.79
C TYR A 61 -29.69 -19.45 -29.95
N VAL A 62 -28.47 -19.79 -30.33
CA VAL A 62 -28.21 -20.78 -31.40
C VAL A 62 -28.75 -22.18 -31.08
N GLN A 63 -28.74 -22.57 -29.82
CA GLN A 63 -29.18 -23.90 -29.39
C GLN A 63 -30.69 -24.01 -29.22
N PHE A 64 -31.34 -22.99 -28.65
CA PHE A 64 -32.75 -23.03 -28.24
C PHE A 64 -33.66 -22.15 -29.13
N GLY A 65 -33.13 -21.17 -29.83
CA GLY A 65 -33.89 -20.24 -30.65
C GLY A 65 -34.72 -19.24 -29.80
N GLU A 66 -34.46 -19.12 -28.49
CA GLU A 66 -35.26 -18.31 -27.59
C GLU A 66 -34.88 -16.82 -27.75
N ARG A 67 -35.83 -15.97 -28.10
CA ARG A 67 -35.62 -14.55 -28.39
C ARG A 67 -34.99 -13.77 -27.22
N VAL A 68 -35.22 -14.18 -25.98
CA VAL A 68 -34.64 -13.55 -24.79
C VAL A 68 -33.12 -13.49 -24.86
N HIS A 69 -32.45 -14.54 -25.37
CA HIS A 69 -31.00 -14.60 -25.48
C HIS A 69 -30.46 -13.64 -26.59
N TYR A 70 -31.20 -13.50 -27.66
CA TYR A 70 -30.90 -12.49 -28.70
C TYR A 70 -31.01 -11.06 -28.12
N ASP A 71 -32.09 -10.78 -27.41
CA ASP A 71 -32.35 -9.44 -26.83
C ASP A 71 -31.33 -9.12 -25.73
N ASN A 72 -30.94 -10.08 -24.90
CA ASN A 72 -29.90 -9.97 -23.87
C ASN A 72 -28.53 -9.66 -24.50
N PHE A 73 -28.16 -10.37 -25.55
CA PHE A 73 -26.90 -10.12 -26.28
C PHE A 73 -26.82 -8.68 -26.76
N TRP A 74 -27.85 -8.23 -27.50
CA TRP A 74 -27.86 -6.87 -28.05
C TRP A 74 -28.01 -5.79 -26.98
N ASN A 75 -28.71 -6.10 -25.88
CA ASN A 75 -28.76 -5.20 -24.75
C ASN A 75 -27.35 -4.96 -24.15
N GLU A 76 -26.55 -6.04 -24.03
CA GLU A 76 -25.15 -5.88 -23.55
C GLU A 76 -24.31 -5.09 -24.55
N VAL A 77 -24.41 -5.37 -25.84
CA VAL A 77 -23.61 -4.70 -26.86
C VAL A 77 -23.96 -3.22 -27.00
N HIS A 78 -25.24 -2.82 -26.91
CA HIS A 78 -25.67 -1.46 -27.25
C HIS A 78 -26.10 -0.61 -26.06
N VAL A 79 -26.60 -1.22 -24.99
CA VAL A 79 -27.20 -0.51 -23.84
C VAL A 79 -26.29 -0.58 -22.62
N THR A 80 -26.04 -1.78 -22.10
CA THR A 80 -25.22 -1.97 -20.90
C THR A 80 -23.77 -1.58 -21.17
N ARG A 81 -23.20 -2.08 -22.26
CA ARG A 81 -21.85 -1.78 -22.76
C ARG A 81 -20.79 -1.96 -21.66
N SER A 82 -20.93 -2.99 -20.83
CA SER A 82 -20.06 -3.20 -19.66
C SER A 82 -18.58 -3.27 -20.03
N ARG A 83 -18.26 -3.95 -21.13
CA ARG A 83 -16.89 -4.06 -21.67
C ARG A 83 -16.35 -2.72 -22.17
N ASP A 84 -17.12 -1.94 -22.92
CA ASP A 84 -16.67 -0.65 -23.41
C ASP A 84 -16.42 0.33 -22.25
N LYS A 85 -17.33 0.35 -21.27
CA LYS A 85 -17.18 1.17 -20.05
C LYS A 85 -15.93 0.78 -19.26
N ALA A 86 -15.64 -0.51 -19.15
CA ALA A 86 -14.43 -0.98 -18.49
C ALA A 86 -13.16 -0.52 -19.25
N VAL A 87 -13.15 -0.59 -20.60
CA VAL A 87 -12.05 -0.09 -21.42
C VAL A 87 -11.88 1.44 -21.29
N GLU A 88 -12.98 2.20 -21.31
CA GLU A 88 -12.96 3.64 -21.11
C GLU A 88 -12.38 3.98 -19.72
N ARG A 89 -12.82 3.27 -18.69
CA ARG A 89 -12.31 3.47 -17.33
C ARG A 89 -10.83 3.13 -17.18
N LEU A 90 -10.34 2.04 -17.83
CA LEU A 90 -8.92 1.72 -17.89
C LEU A 90 -8.08 2.84 -18.51
N LYS A 91 -8.60 3.52 -19.53
CA LYS A 91 -7.91 4.66 -20.14
C LYS A 91 -7.85 5.88 -19.20
N GLU A 92 -8.89 6.11 -18.41
CA GLU A 92 -8.93 7.19 -17.42
C GLU A 92 -7.94 6.96 -16.26
N LEU A 93 -7.70 5.70 -15.90
CA LEU A 93 -6.78 5.31 -14.81
C LEU A 93 -5.29 5.37 -15.19
N GLU A 94 -4.97 5.90 -16.38
CA GLU A 94 -3.59 6.05 -16.88
C GLU A 94 -2.79 4.73 -16.80
N VAL A 95 -3.42 3.63 -17.21
CA VAL A 95 -2.79 2.32 -17.32
C VAL A 95 -1.57 2.40 -18.25
N LEU A 96 -0.52 1.64 -17.96
CA LEU A 96 0.67 1.65 -18.81
C LEU A 96 0.33 1.27 -20.27
N PRO A 97 0.92 1.94 -21.26
CA PRO A 97 0.64 1.64 -22.66
C PRO A 97 0.84 0.18 -23.05
N SER A 98 1.83 -0.50 -22.43
CA SER A 98 2.09 -1.93 -22.62
C SER A 98 0.99 -2.83 -22.04
N GLU A 99 0.34 -2.42 -20.96
CA GLU A 99 -0.79 -3.12 -20.35
C GLU A 99 -2.06 -2.88 -21.16
N LEU A 100 -2.33 -1.62 -21.52
CA LEU A 100 -3.50 -1.23 -22.32
C LEU A 100 -3.50 -1.92 -23.70
N ALA A 101 -2.33 -2.15 -24.31
CA ALA A 101 -2.21 -2.83 -25.58
C ALA A 101 -2.80 -4.26 -25.57
N TYR A 102 -2.78 -4.96 -24.43
CA TYR A 102 -3.46 -6.25 -24.31
C TYR A 102 -4.98 -6.11 -24.39
N ILE A 103 -5.53 -5.10 -23.72
CA ILE A 103 -6.97 -4.82 -23.72
C ILE A 103 -7.45 -4.39 -25.12
N GLU A 104 -6.68 -3.55 -25.81
CA GLU A 104 -7.00 -3.14 -27.17
C GLU A 104 -6.99 -4.32 -28.15
N LYS A 105 -6.04 -5.27 -27.99
CA LYS A 105 -6.04 -6.52 -28.76
C LYS A 105 -7.26 -7.37 -28.44
N ALA A 106 -7.59 -7.55 -27.17
CA ALA A 106 -8.79 -8.28 -26.76
C ALA A 106 -10.05 -7.69 -27.34
N LYS A 107 -10.18 -6.34 -27.32
CA LYS A 107 -11.29 -5.63 -27.95
C LYS A 107 -11.34 -5.85 -29.46
N GLY A 108 -10.22 -5.76 -30.15
CA GLY A 108 -10.15 -6.02 -31.59
C GLY A 108 -10.64 -7.41 -31.97
N TYR A 109 -10.21 -8.46 -31.25
CA TYR A 109 -10.72 -9.83 -31.45
C TYR A 109 -12.20 -9.95 -31.11
N SER A 110 -12.69 -9.28 -30.08
CA SER A 110 -14.09 -9.26 -29.70
C SER A 110 -14.95 -8.59 -30.76
N ASP A 111 -14.51 -7.47 -31.33
CA ASP A 111 -15.24 -6.75 -32.38
C ASP A 111 -15.33 -7.59 -33.68
N HIS A 112 -14.30 -8.43 -33.96
CA HIS A 112 -14.38 -9.41 -35.06
C HIS A 112 -15.34 -10.55 -34.75
N LEU A 113 -15.39 -11.01 -33.50
CA LEU A 113 -16.26 -12.11 -33.08
C LEU A 113 -17.74 -11.74 -33.18
N ILE A 114 -18.12 -10.47 -32.90
CA ILE A 114 -19.49 -9.96 -33.03
C ILE A 114 -20.03 -10.21 -34.45
N LYS A 115 -19.21 -10.07 -35.52
CA LYS A 115 -19.64 -10.35 -36.89
C LYS A 115 -20.02 -11.83 -37.08
N THR A 116 -19.22 -12.74 -36.51
CA THR A 116 -19.52 -14.17 -36.53
C THR A 116 -20.79 -14.48 -35.73
N GLU A 117 -21.01 -13.77 -34.65
CA GLU A 117 -22.22 -13.90 -33.83
C GLU A 117 -23.47 -13.38 -34.54
N GLU A 118 -23.36 -12.27 -35.27
CA GLU A 118 -24.43 -11.77 -36.15
C GLU A 118 -24.78 -12.78 -37.25
N GLU A 119 -23.77 -13.39 -37.89
CA GLU A 119 -23.98 -14.44 -38.92
C GLU A 119 -24.67 -15.65 -38.30
N ALA A 120 -24.27 -16.06 -37.09
CA ALA A 120 -24.91 -17.18 -36.39
C ALA A 120 -26.37 -16.88 -36.04
N MET A 121 -26.67 -15.64 -35.57
CA MET A 121 -28.06 -15.19 -35.32
C MET A 121 -28.90 -15.20 -36.60
N ALA A 122 -28.36 -14.69 -37.70
CA ALA A 122 -29.04 -14.71 -38.98
C ALA A 122 -29.29 -16.13 -39.49
N ALA A 123 -28.42 -17.10 -39.22
CA ALA A 123 -28.64 -18.50 -39.52
C ALA A 123 -29.80 -19.07 -38.72
N VAL A 124 -29.93 -18.75 -37.42
CA VAL A 124 -31.10 -19.14 -36.61
C VAL A 124 -32.41 -18.60 -37.21
N GLU A 125 -32.44 -17.31 -37.61
CA GLU A 125 -33.62 -16.72 -38.22
C GLU A 125 -34.02 -17.41 -39.52
N ARG A 126 -33.05 -17.88 -40.30
CA ARG A 126 -33.29 -18.71 -41.50
C ARG A 126 -33.62 -20.18 -41.19
N LYS A 127 -33.64 -20.55 -39.90
CA LYS A 127 -33.81 -21.95 -39.42
C LYS A 127 -32.69 -22.91 -39.83
N ASP A 128 -31.50 -22.35 -40.12
CA ASP A 128 -30.29 -23.12 -40.41
C ASP A 128 -29.48 -23.30 -39.12
N PHE A 129 -29.98 -24.18 -38.26
CA PHE A 129 -29.37 -24.43 -36.96
C PHE A 129 -28.00 -25.13 -37.02
N ASP A 130 -27.74 -25.86 -38.13
CA ASP A 130 -26.45 -26.51 -38.27
C ASP A 130 -25.35 -25.48 -38.58
N GLU A 131 -25.63 -24.54 -39.45
CA GLU A 131 -24.74 -23.42 -39.72
C GLU A 131 -24.57 -22.54 -38.49
N ALA A 132 -25.68 -22.20 -37.79
CA ALA A 132 -25.62 -21.41 -36.56
C ALA A 132 -24.71 -22.05 -35.51
N ARG A 133 -24.84 -23.37 -35.29
CA ARG A 133 -23.97 -24.14 -34.38
C ARG A 133 -22.52 -24.14 -34.83
N ARG A 134 -22.29 -24.35 -36.12
CA ARG A 134 -20.93 -24.32 -36.69
C ARG A 134 -20.23 -22.98 -36.43
N LEU A 135 -20.94 -21.86 -36.53
CA LEU A 135 -20.41 -20.52 -36.27
C LEU A 135 -20.15 -20.28 -34.77
N ALA A 136 -21.08 -20.62 -33.86
CA ALA A 136 -20.99 -20.27 -32.45
C ALA A 136 -20.18 -21.29 -31.59
N PHE A 137 -19.97 -22.52 -32.07
CA PHE A 137 -19.24 -23.59 -31.38
C PHE A 137 -18.03 -24.11 -32.15
N GLY A 138 -17.80 -23.63 -33.39
CA GLY A 138 -16.70 -24.08 -34.23
C GLY A 138 -15.32 -23.67 -33.72
N GLU A 139 -14.30 -24.25 -34.32
CA GLU A 139 -12.89 -24.03 -33.93
C GLU A 139 -12.50 -22.55 -34.02
N TYR A 140 -12.89 -21.87 -35.10
CA TYR A 140 -12.62 -20.43 -35.27
C TYR A 140 -13.17 -19.60 -34.11
N TYR A 141 -14.42 -19.86 -33.67
CA TYR A 141 -15.02 -19.16 -32.53
C TYR A 141 -14.20 -19.39 -31.24
N GLY A 142 -13.85 -20.67 -31.01
CA GLY A 142 -13.02 -21.06 -29.87
C GLY A 142 -11.64 -20.39 -29.86
N GLU A 143 -10.98 -20.32 -31.02
CA GLU A 143 -9.70 -19.64 -31.17
C GLU A 143 -9.81 -18.13 -30.87
N GLN A 144 -10.81 -17.43 -31.45
CA GLN A 144 -11.02 -16.01 -31.19
C GLN A 144 -11.32 -15.75 -29.71
N LYS A 145 -12.17 -16.58 -29.10
CA LYS A 145 -12.46 -16.49 -27.67
C LYS A 145 -11.21 -16.70 -26.81
N ASN A 146 -10.38 -17.65 -27.14
CA ASN A 146 -9.10 -17.89 -26.46
C ASN A 146 -8.13 -16.71 -26.60
N LEU A 147 -8.11 -16.05 -27.77
CA LEU A 147 -7.30 -14.84 -27.97
C LEU A 147 -7.81 -13.66 -27.12
N ILE A 148 -9.13 -13.48 -27.02
CA ILE A 148 -9.74 -12.46 -26.14
C ILE A 148 -9.33 -12.72 -24.68
N MET A 149 -9.66 -13.91 -24.16
CA MET A 149 -9.40 -14.26 -22.76
C MET A 149 -7.91 -14.30 -22.44
N GLY A 150 -7.07 -14.78 -23.36
CA GLY A 150 -5.63 -14.82 -23.20
C GLY A 150 -5.00 -13.42 -23.11
N ASN A 151 -5.53 -12.43 -23.84
CA ASN A 151 -5.06 -11.04 -23.72
C ASN A 151 -5.56 -10.37 -22.44
N ILE A 152 -6.80 -10.60 -22.00
CA ILE A 152 -7.31 -10.12 -20.71
C ILE A 152 -6.47 -10.71 -19.58
N LYS A 153 -6.18 -12.00 -19.63
CA LYS A 153 -5.31 -12.65 -18.62
C LYS A 153 -3.91 -12.04 -18.59
N LYS A 154 -3.27 -11.80 -19.74
CA LYS A 154 -1.96 -11.15 -19.81
C LYS A 154 -1.98 -9.76 -19.19
N PHE A 155 -3.04 -8.99 -19.41
CA PHE A 155 -3.25 -7.71 -18.74
C PHE A 155 -3.27 -7.89 -17.22
N GLN A 156 -4.12 -8.78 -16.70
CA GLN A 156 -4.23 -9.06 -15.27
C GLN A 156 -2.90 -9.53 -14.66
N ASP A 157 -2.21 -10.46 -15.33
CA ASP A 157 -0.91 -10.98 -14.87
C ASP A 157 0.16 -9.86 -14.81
N THR A 158 0.17 -8.96 -15.80
CA THR A 158 1.13 -7.84 -15.84
C THR A 158 0.85 -6.80 -14.75
N VAL A 159 -0.43 -6.45 -14.54
CA VAL A 159 -0.87 -5.56 -13.46
C VAL A 159 -0.50 -6.16 -12.10
N ASN A 160 -0.73 -7.46 -11.90
CA ASN A 160 -0.39 -8.16 -10.66
C ASN A 160 1.11 -8.18 -10.40
N ALA A 161 1.92 -8.51 -11.42
CA ALA A 161 3.38 -8.52 -11.28
C ALA A 161 3.93 -7.13 -10.91
N ARG A 162 3.41 -6.08 -11.53
CA ARG A 162 3.78 -4.69 -11.19
C ARG A 162 3.41 -4.34 -9.76
N ALA A 163 2.22 -4.72 -9.32
CA ALA A 163 1.74 -4.45 -7.98
C ALA A 163 2.53 -5.20 -6.91
N GLN A 164 2.91 -6.46 -7.18
CA GLN A 164 3.80 -7.22 -6.28
C GLN A 164 5.15 -6.53 -6.13
N ALA A 165 5.79 -6.14 -7.24
CA ALA A 165 7.07 -5.44 -7.21
C ALA A 165 6.99 -4.11 -6.44
N LEU A 166 5.90 -3.35 -6.59
CA LEU A 166 5.65 -2.13 -5.82
C LEU A 166 5.48 -2.43 -4.34
N THR A 167 4.73 -3.47 -3.98
CA THR A 167 4.49 -3.88 -2.59
C THR A 167 5.80 -4.28 -1.90
N GLU A 168 6.65 -5.07 -2.55
CA GLU A 168 7.97 -5.44 -2.03
C GLU A 168 8.83 -4.19 -1.79
N HIS A 169 8.88 -3.28 -2.75
CA HIS A 169 9.63 -2.04 -2.62
C HIS A 169 9.12 -1.13 -1.47
N PHE A 170 7.80 -1.04 -1.27
CA PHE A 170 7.21 -0.33 -0.14
C PHE A 170 7.54 -1.02 1.19
N HIS A 171 7.46 -2.35 1.23
CA HIS A 171 7.77 -3.13 2.42
C HIS A 171 9.22 -2.93 2.87
N ASP A 172 10.18 -2.99 1.96
CA ASP A 172 11.60 -2.76 2.25
C ASP A 172 11.85 -1.37 2.83
N LYS A 173 11.25 -0.34 2.21
CA LYS A 173 11.37 1.04 2.70
C LYS A 173 10.72 1.23 4.07
N LEU A 174 9.52 0.69 4.29
CA LEU A 174 8.84 0.76 5.59
C LEU A 174 9.65 0.07 6.67
N SER A 175 10.16 -1.14 6.39
CA SER A 175 11.01 -1.91 7.30
C SER A 175 12.28 -1.15 7.68
N PHE A 176 12.94 -0.50 6.71
CA PHE A 176 14.09 0.37 6.96
C PHE A 176 13.74 1.52 7.92
N PHE A 177 12.65 2.26 7.65
CA PHE A 177 12.26 3.38 8.51
C PHE A 177 11.81 2.92 9.91
N MET A 178 11.14 1.77 10.03
CA MET A 178 10.79 1.18 11.33
C MET A 178 12.04 0.82 12.13
N MET A 179 13.02 0.16 11.50
CA MET A 179 14.29 -0.19 12.14
C MET A 179 15.06 1.06 12.59
N LEU A 180 15.12 2.07 11.71
CA LEU A 180 15.75 3.36 12.02
C LEU A 180 15.07 4.06 13.21
N THR A 181 13.74 4.11 13.22
CA THR A 181 12.97 4.71 14.31
C THR A 181 13.23 4.00 15.64
N ASN A 182 13.19 2.67 15.64
CA ASN A 182 13.46 1.88 16.85
C ASN A 182 14.88 2.10 17.39
N LEU A 183 15.88 2.16 16.49
CA LEU A 183 17.27 2.46 16.88
C LEU A 183 17.40 3.86 17.50
N LEU A 184 16.79 4.87 16.87
CA LEU A 184 16.81 6.25 17.37
C LEU A 184 16.11 6.37 18.74
N LEU A 185 14.99 5.67 18.95
CA LEU A 185 14.30 5.63 20.24
C LEU A 185 15.16 4.95 21.32
N LEU A 186 15.83 3.86 21.01
CA LEU A 186 16.70 3.15 21.93
C LEU A 186 17.87 4.05 22.36
N VAL A 187 18.55 4.70 21.39
CA VAL A 187 19.64 5.62 21.67
C VAL A 187 19.17 6.81 22.51
N SER A 188 18.02 7.37 22.17
CA SER A 188 17.39 8.47 22.91
C SER A 188 17.06 8.06 24.35
N GLY A 189 16.49 6.87 24.55
CA GLY A 189 16.20 6.31 25.89
C GLY A 189 17.46 6.15 26.76
N VAL A 190 18.52 5.58 26.18
CA VAL A 190 19.83 5.44 26.89
C VAL A 190 20.40 6.80 27.29
N LEU A 191 20.34 7.78 26.40
CA LEU A 191 20.82 9.15 26.70
C LEU A 191 20.00 9.82 27.82
N VAL A 192 18.69 9.65 27.83
CA VAL A 192 17.82 10.15 28.90
C VAL A 192 18.14 9.50 30.22
N LEU A 193 18.28 8.17 30.26
CA LEU A 193 18.66 7.45 31.48
C LEU A 193 20.03 7.90 32.00
N PHE A 194 20.99 8.10 31.10
CA PHE A 194 22.32 8.64 31.45
C PHE A 194 22.23 10.05 32.07
N LEU A 195 21.39 10.92 31.51
CA LEU A 195 21.15 12.26 32.09
C LEU A 195 20.54 12.16 33.49
N VAL A 196 19.49 11.38 33.66
CA VAL A 196 18.81 11.20 34.96
C VAL A 196 19.82 10.66 35.99
N TYR A 197 20.61 9.65 35.64
CA TYR A 197 21.67 9.14 36.49
C TYR A 197 22.70 10.21 36.83
N SER A 198 23.20 10.96 35.83
CA SER A 198 24.25 11.97 36.03
C SER A 198 23.80 13.12 36.87
N ILE A 199 22.53 13.57 36.72
CA ILE A 199 21.96 14.68 37.54
C ILE A 199 21.58 14.15 38.91
N GLY A 200 20.83 13.07 39.00
CA GLY A 200 20.32 12.55 40.27
C GLY A 200 21.43 12.12 41.21
N ILE A 201 22.38 11.32 40.76
CA ILE A 201 23.44 10.80 41.63
C ILE A 201 24.55 11.82 41.84
N ARG A 202 25.10 12.41 40.79
CA ARG A 202 26.27 13.26 40.92
C ARG A 202 25.97 14.69 41.42
N ARG A 203 24.80 15.26 41.12
CA ARG A 203 24.47 16.63 41.49
C ARG A 203 23.55 16.77 42.70
N LEU A 204 22.71 15.76 42.99
CA LEU A 204 21.76 15.81 44.11
C LEU A 204 22.16 14.88 45.26
N LEU A 205 22.30 13.57 44.99
CA LEU A 205 22.53 12.58 46.06
C LEU A 205 23.91 12.70 46.70
N ASN A 206 24.99 12.91 45.95
CA ASN A 206 26.34 12.96 46.54
C ASN A 206 26.55 14.20 47.40
N PRO A 207 26.16 15.41 47.00
CA PRO A 207 26.23 16.58 47.89
C PRO A 207 25.33 16.45 49.12
N LEU A 208 24.12 15.93 49.00
CA LEU A 208 23.22 15.69 50.13
C LEU A 208 23.83 14.69 51.14
N LYS A 209 24.38 13.61 50.69
CA LYS A 209 25.09 12.63 51.55
C LYS A 209 26.27 13.28 52.25
N TYR A 210 27.02 14.12 51.57
CA TYR A 210 28.15 14.84 52.18
C TYR A 210 27.66 15.84 53.27
N LEU A 211 26.61 16.63 53.01
CA LEU A 211 26.01 17.52 54.01
C LEU A 211 25.45 16.75 55.20
N THR A 212 24.76 15.62 55.01
CA THR A 212 24.24 14.75 56.05
C THR A 212 25.37 14.23 56.92
N HIS A 213 26.49 13.82 56.32
CA HIS A 213 27.67 13.32 57.05
C HIS A 213 28.28 14.46 57.90
N ILE A 214 28.46 15.67 57.35
CA ILE A 214 28.95 16.84 58.12
C ILE A 214 28.02 17.16 59.32
N MET A 215 26.70 17.16 59.10
CA MET A 215 25.73 17.38 60.17
C MET A 215 25.83 16.31 61.27
N GLN A 216 26.04 15.07 60.94
CA GLN A 216 26.23 13.98 61.91
C GLN A 216 27.52 14.14 62.76
N GLU A 217 28.62 14.54 62.11
CA GLU A 217 29.90 14.81 62.79
C GLU A 217 29.78 16.04 63.76
N LEU A 218 29.10 17.08 63.30
CA LEU A 218 28.84 18.28 64.16
C LEU A 218 28.00 17.89 65.40
N VAL A 219 26.98 17.06 65.25
CA VAL A 219 26.16 16.57 66.39
C VAL A 219 27.00 15.74 67.37
N GLN A 220 28.04 15.08 66.91
CA GLN A 220 28.97 14.27 67.75
C GLN A 220 30.06 15.15 68.43
N GLY A 221 30.03 16.49 68.16
CA GLY A 221 30.96 17.42 68.78
C GLY A 221 32.29 17.61 68.05
N ASN A 222 32.43 17.10 66.87
CA ASN A 222 33.60 17.29 66.01
C ASN A 222 33.49 18.60 65.26
N LEU A 223 34.13 19.68 65.72
CA LEU A 223 34.06 21.04 65.16
C LEU A 223 35.16 21.31 64.14
N ASP A 224 36.15 20.45 63.97
CA ASP A 224 37.31 20.61 63.07
C ASP A 224 37.09 19.99 61.68
N ILE A 225 35.89 20.05 61.12
CA ILE A 225 35.61 19.47 59.82
C ILE A 225 35.89 20.50 58.72
N PRO A 226 36.74 20.23 57.72
CA PRO A 226 36.95 21.11 56.59
C PRO A 226 35.71 21.11 55.66
N ILE A 227 34.88 22.16 55.73
CA ILE A 227 33.70 22.32 54.86
C ILE A 227 34.20 22.73 53.47
N GLN A 228 34.21 21.78 52.52
CA GLN A 228 34.47 22.09 51.11
C GLN A 228 33.23 22.73 50.46
N VAL A 229 33.19 24.03 50.41
CA VAL A 229 32.11 24.76 49.71
C VAL A 229 32.35 24.69 48.21
N SER A 230 31.43 24.08 47.47
CA SER A 230 31.49 24.07 45.99
C SER A 230 31.55 25.52 45.46
N GLY A 231 32.52 25.82 44.61
CA GLY A 231 32.68 27.13 44.00
C GLY A 231 31.62 27.54 42.98
N LYS A 232 30.56 26.75 42.82
CA LYS A 232 29.44 27.03 41.90
C LYS A 232 28.31 27.74 42.69
N ARG A 233 27.72 28.75 42.07
CA ARG A 233 26.53 29.44 42.56
C ARG A 233 25.30 28.59 42.27
N ASP A 234 24.92 27.68 43.17
CA ASP A 234 23.67 26.96 43.18
C ASP A 234 23.13 26.87 44.61
N GLU A 235 21.88 26.46 44.77
CA GLU A 235 21.18 26.42 46.07
C GLU A 235 21.91 25.52 47.07
N MET A 236 22.61 24.50 46.59
CA MET A 236 23.42 23.58 47.43
C MET A 236 24.70 24.22 47.95
N ALA A 237 25.28 25.17 47.20
CA ALA A 237 26.44 25.93 47.67
C ALA A 237 26.03 27.02 48.69
N GLU A 238 24.80 27.50 48.66
CA GLU A 238 24.22 28.41 49.64
C GLU A 238 23.96 27.68 50.96
N MET A 239 23.44 26.45 50.94
CA MET A 239 23.29 25.61 52.15
C MET A 239 24.61 25.26 52.82
N GLY A 240 25.71 25.17 52.09
CA GLY A 240 27.03 24.88 52.64
C GLY A 240 27.75 26.13 53.20
N ARG A 241 27.21 27.34 53.03
CA ARG A 241 27.74 28.63 53.56
C ARG A 241 26.98 29.13 54.78
N ALA A 242 25.80 28.61 55.04
CA ALA A 242 24.98 28.91 56.21
C ALA A 242 25.44 28.06 57.39
#